data_600799c5474c301d3dd42516ef0f6d1f
#
_entry.id   600799c5474c301d3dd42516ef0f6d1f
#
_cell.length_a   1.000
_cell.length_b   1.000
_cell.length_c   1.000
_cell.angle_alpha   90.00
_cell.angle_beta   90.00
_cell.angle_gamma   90.00
#
_symmetry.space_group_name_H-M   'P 1'
#
loop_
_entity.id
_entity.type
_entity.pdbx_description
1 polymer ?
#
loop_
_entity_poly.entity_id
_entity_poly.type
_entity_poly.pdbx_seq_one_letter_code
_entity_poly.pdbx_strand_id
1 'polypeptide(L)'
;MTAVRISTGIRASRNQAIVDIKISLCHLSSMELMLTQLRACAEPTRLRLLALMALGDFCVVELTDILGQSQPRLSRHLRLLVEAGLLERTREGSNAWFSLAQTGLGRDLPAKLPAIDATLQADRRQAERVLAERARAATERFRRDGAEWDEMRALGLPAETVEAALVADVETLSLPEGATLLDIGTGTGRILELLAPFIGSGLGIDASRTMLALARSRLSRARLRHCSVRQADMMRLPLPDASFDLTILHMVLHHSETPGAVITEAARMLKPGGTLLIVDLAAHERQDLTRALHHRWPGFSDAEMRRALTSAGLQAIPAATISGPIDIAIWRAIRPAGTTPAAFTLKAASIHD
;
A
#
# COMPACT_ATOMS: atom_id res chain seq x y z
N MET A 1 -3.89 -48.99 31.80
CA MET A 1 -3.10 -47.85 31.31
C MET A 1 -3.68 -47.37 29.99
N THR A 2 -4.55 -46.36 30.06
CA THR A 2 -5.38 -45.91 28.92
C THR A 2 -4.76 -44.59 28.40
N ALA A 3 -4.26 -44.63 27.19
CA ALA A 3 -3.67 -43.44 26.56
C ALA A 3 -4.80 -42.55 25.98
N VAL A 4 -4.94 -41.35 26.52
CA VAL A 4 -5.81 -40.29 25.99
C VAL A 4 -5.14 -39.64 24.81
N ARG A 5 -5.68 -39.79 23.60
CA ARG A 5 -5.32 -39.01 22.41
C ARG A 5 -6.00 -37.66 22.51
N ILE A 6 -5.22 -36.61 22.73
CA ILE A 6 -5.69 -35.24 22.58
C ILE A 6 -5.49 -34.86 21.10
N SER A 7 -6.60 -34.79 20.37
CA SER A 7 -6.63 -34.21 19.00
C SER A 7 -6.77 -32.70 19.10
N THR A 8 -5.67 -31.96 19.04
CA THR A 8 -5.68 -30.52 18.88
C THR A 8 -5.72 -30.17 17.38
N GLY A 9 -6.94 -30.06 16.86
CA GLY A 9 -7.17 -29.48 15.53
C GLY A 9 -7.03 -27.98 15.56
N ILE A 10 -5.81 -27.46 15.43
CA ILE A 10 -5.57 -26.03 15.20
C ILE A 10 -5.81 -25.75 13.72
N ARG A 11 -6.94 -25.10 13.38
CA ARG A 11 -7.11 -24.46 12.08
C ARG A 11 -6.12 -23.30 11.99
N ALA A 12 -4.98 -23.53 11.36
CA ALA A 12 -4.05 -22.47 11.00
C ALA A 12 -4.80 -21.42 10.16
N SER A 13 -4.75 -20.15 10.55
CA SER A 13 -5.38 -19.08 9.79
C SER A 13 -4.70 -18.96 8.43
N ARG A 14 -5.45 -18.57 7.37
CA ARG A 14 -4.89 -18.39 6.02
C ARG A 14 -3.75 -17.36 5.94
N ASN A 15 -3.67 -16.44 6.90
CA ASN A 15 -2.55 -15.52 7.03
C ASN A 15 -1.26 -16.22 7.49
N GLN A 16 -1.38 -17.25 8.33
CA GLN A 16 -0.25 -18.08 8.74
C GLN A 16 0.39 -18.77 7.51
N ALA A 17 -0.43 -19.29 6.59
CA ALA A 17 0.08 -19.92 5.37
C ALA A 17 0.89 -18.98 4.47
N ILE A 18 0.55 -17.70 4.39
CA ILE A 18 1.32 -16.69 3.62
C ILE A 18 2.65 -16.38 4.31
N VAL A 19 2.65 -16.28 5.64
CA VAL A 19 3.86 -16.09 6.44
C VAL A 19 4.77 -17.32 6.29
N ASP A 20 4.21 -18.53 6.37
CA ASP A 20 4.95 -19.78 6.22
C ASP A 20 5.57 -19.92 4.82
N ILE A 21 4.91 -19.48 3.76
CA ILE A 21 5.45 -19.45 2.39
C ILE A 21 6.62 -18.48 2.28
N LYS A 22 6.51 -17.26 2.82
CA LYS A 22 7.62 -16.28 2.83
C LYS A 22 8.82 -16.78 3.63
N ILE A 23 8.60 -17.41 4.77
CA ILE A 23 9.66 -18.03 5.59
C ILE A 23 10.32 -19.18 4.83
N SER A 24 9.54 -20.02 4.12
CA SER A 24 10.08 -21.12 3.31
C SER A 24 10.98 -20.63 2.18
N LEU A 25 10.62 -19.54 1.50
CA LEU A 25 11.44 -18.94 0.44
C LEU A 25 12.74 -18.30 0.95
N CYS A 26 12.73 -17.77 2.18
CA CYS A 26 13.94 -17.19 2.81
C CYS A 26 15.03 -18.23 3.15
N HIS A 27 14.69 -19.51 3.20
CA HIS A 27 15.63 -20.58 3.49
C HIS A 27 16.24 -21.25 2.24
N LEU A 28 15.72 -20.91 1.03
CA LEU A 28 16.27 -21.41 -0.21
C LEU A 28 17.56 -20.67 -0.57
N SER A 29 18.55 -21.40 -1.12
CA SER A 29 19.67 -20.76 -1.77
C SER A 29 19.18 -19.93 -2.97
N SER A 30 19.94 -18.91 -3.37
CA SER A 30 19.59 -18.06 -4.53
C SER A 30 19.35 -18.88 -5.81
N MET A 31 20.08 -20.00 -5.99
CA MET A 31 19.92 -20.92 -7.12
C MET A 31 18.62 -21.71 -7.03
N GLU A 32 18.26 -22.25 -5.86
CA GLU A 32 17.03 -23.01 -5.65
C GLU A 32 15.79 -22.14 -5.83
N LEU A 33 15.84 -20.91 -5.34
CA LEU A 33 14.77 -19.93 -5.55
C LEU A 33 14.60 -19.64 -7.05
N MET A 34 15.69 -19.36 -7.77
CA MET A 34 15.67 -19.13 -9.21
C MET A 34 15.09 -20.33 -9.98
N LEU A 35 15.51 -21.54 -9.68
CA LEU A 35 14.97 -22.75 -10.30
C LEU A 35 13.49 -22.95 -10.01
N THR A 36 13.04 -22.66 -8.80
CA THR A 36 11.61 -22.71 -8.42
C THR A 36 10.80 -21.72 -9.23
N GLN A 37 11.27 -20.49 -9.36
CA GLN A 37 10.65 -19.46 -10.17
C GLN A 37 10.59 -19.80 -11.65
N LEU A 38 11.67 -20.30 -12.23
CA LEU A 38 11.72 -20.71 -13.64
C LEU A 38 10.75 -21.87 -13.92
N ARG A 39 10.70 -22.88 -13.05
CA ARG A 39 9.72 -23.99 -13.17
C ARG A 39 8.28 -23.47 -13.04
N ALA A 40 8.04 -22.52 -12.16
CA ALA A 40 6.72 -21.88 -12.03
C ALA A 40 6.33 -21.08 -13.28
N CYS A 41 7.27 -20.53 -14.03
CA CYS A 41 7.01 -19.81 -15.29
C CYS A 41 6.81 -20.74 -16.49
N ALA A 42 7.33 -21.95 -16.47
CA ALA A 42 7.40 -22.88 -17.61
C ALA A 42 6.03 -23.47 -17.98
N GLU A 43 5.02 -22.60 -18.24
CA GLU A 43 3.68 -22.98 -18.70
C GLU A 43 2.99 -21.75 -19.34
N PRO A 44 2.34 -21.89 -20.52
CA PRO A 44 1.81 -20.74 -21.26
C PRO A 44 0.84 -19.86 -20.47
N THR A 45 -0.12 -20.44 -19.73
CA THR A 45 -1.10 -19.66 -18.95
C THR A 45 -0.41 -18.83 -17.86
N ARG A 46 0.65 -19.35 -17.24
CA ARG A 46 1.38 -18.63 -16.19
C ARG A 46 2.17 -17.46 -16.77
N LEU A 47 2.76 -17.60 -17.94
CA LEU A 47 3.41 -16.49 -18.64
C LEU A 47 2.41 -15.40 -19.04
N ARG A 48 1.22 -15.80 -19.53
CA ARG A 48 0.12 -14.86 -19.83
C ARG A 48 -0.33 -14.10 -18.57
N LEU A 49 -0.47 -14.79 -17.42
CA LEU A 49 -0.80 -14.15 -16.15
C LEU A 49 0.26 -13.13 -15.72
N LEU A 50 1.54 -13.47 -15.83
CA LEU A 50 2.63 -12.54 -15.52
C LEU A 50 2.63 -11.32 -16.45
N ALA A 51 2.37 -11.52 -17.75
CA ALA A 51 2.24 -10.44 -18.73
C ALA A 51 1.08 -9.50 -18.38
N LEU A 52 -0.06 -10.05 -17.94
CA LEU A 52 -1.23 -9.28 -17.52
C LEU A 52 -0.94 -8.47 -16.25
N MET A 53 -0.32 -9.07 -15.24
CA MET A 53 0.05 -8.37 -14.00
C MET A 53 1.03 -7.21 -14.23
N ALA A 54 1.74 -7.18 -15.36
CA ALA A 54 2.55 -6.04 -15.76
C ALA A 54 1.72 -4.82 -16.22
N LEU A 55 0.43 -4.99 -16.46
CA LEU A 55 -0.49 -3.89 -16.81
C LEU A 55 -1.19 -3.29 -15.59
N GLY A 56 -1.23 -4.03 -14.48
CA GLY A 56 -1.88 -3.62 -13.23
C GLY A 56 -2.33 -4.82 -12.41
N ASP A 57 -2.93 -4.53 -11.26
CA ASP A 57 -3.48 -5.56 -10.37
C ASP A 57 -4.83 -6.06 -10.90
N PHE A 58 -5.04 -7.36 -10.84
CA PHE A 58 -6.30 -8.00 -11.25
C PHE A 58 -6.83 -8.95 -10.16
N CYS A 59 -8.15 -9.04 -10.06
CA CYS A 59 -8.80 -10.08 -9.30
C CYS A 59 -9.09 -11.32 -10.17
N VAL A 60 -9.40 -12.46 -9.52
CA VAL A 60 -9.64 -13.73 -10.24
C VAL A 60 -10.77 -13.62 -11.25
N VAL A 61 -11.84 -12.91 -10.92
CA VAL A 61 -13.00 -12.73 -11.82
C VAL A 61 -12.59 -12.03 -13.11
N GLU A 62 -11.85 -10.92 -12.99
CA GLU A 62 -11.34 -10.20 -14.16
C GLU A 62 -10.39 -11.05 -15.01
N LEU A 63 -9.57 -11.87 -14.38
CA LEU A 63 -8.67 -12.79 -15.11
C LEU A 63 -9.45 -13.89 -15.84
N THR A 64 -10.59 -14.37 -15.29
CA THR A 64 -11.46 -15.29 -16.01
C THR A 64 -12.03 -14.66 -17.28
N ASP A 65 -12.43 -13.40 -17.21
CA ASP A 65 -12.98 -12.66 -18.35
C ASP A 65 -11.90 -12.37 -19.42
N ILE A 66 -10.67 -12.02 -18.97
CA ILE A 66 -9.57 -11.71 -19.89
C ILE A 66 -9.08 -12.97 -20.61
N LEU A 67 -8.87 -14.07 -19.87
CA LEU A 67 -8.22 -15.28 -20.40
C LEU A 67 -9.19 -16.30 -20.98
N GLY A 68 -10.50 -16.15 -20.72
CA GLY A 68 -11.52 -17.12 -21.13
C GLY A 68 -11.34 -18.49 -20.47
N GLN A 69 -10.78 -18.55 -19.26
CA GLN A 69 -10.51 -19.79 -18.54
C GLN A 69 -11.32 -19.88 -17.25
N SER A 70 -11.62 -21.09 -16.80
CA SER A 70 -12.38 -21.30 -15.58
C SER A 70 -11.65 -20.84 -14.32
N GLN A 71 -12.39 -20.30 -13.36
CA GLN A 71 -11.84 -19.82 -12.08
C GLN A 71 -11.01 -20.89 -11.32
N PRO A 72 -11.41 -22.19 -11.23
CA PRO A 72 -10.60 -23.19 -10.54
C PRO A 72 -9.23 -23.38 -11.20
N ARG A 73 -9.18 -23.38 -12.55
CA ARG A 73 -7.92 -23.52 -13.31
C ARG A 73 -7.00 -22.32 -13.05
N LEU A 74 -7.51 -21.11 -13.18
CA LEU A 74 -6.73 -19.89 -12.92
C LEU A 74 -6.26 -19.79 -11.48
N SER A 75 -7.12 -20.12 -10.52
CA SER A 75 -6.76 -20.13 -9.10
C SER A 75 -5.59 -21.07 -8.78
N ARG A 76 -5.50 -22.22 -9.48
CA ARG A 76 -4.36 -23.14 -9.37
C ARG A 76 -3.08 -22.51 -9.92
N HIS A 77 -3.12 -21.91 -11.09
CA HIS A 77 -1.95 -21.24 -11.69
C HIS A 77 -1.48 -20.06 -10.84
N LEU A 78 -2.40 -19.21 -10.39
CA LEU A 78 -2.11 -18.07 -9.52
C LEU A 78 -1.47 -18.52 -8.20
N ARG A 79 -1.97 -19.61 -7.59
CA ARG A 79 -1.38 -20.15 -6.37
C ARG A 79 0.08 -20.56 -6.58
N LEU A 80 0.40 -21.28 -7.67
CA LEU A 80 1.77 -21.69 -7.99
C LEU A 80 2.70 -20.49 -8.19
N LEU A 81 2.23 -19.41 -8.82
CA LEU A 81 3.01 -18.20 -9.01
C LEU A 81 3.24 -17.45 -7.67
N VAL A 82 2.25 -17.45 -6.78
CA VAL A 82 2.40 -16.87 -5.42
C VAL A 82 3.35 -17.71 -4.58
N GLU A 83 3.22 -19.04 -4.60
CA GLU A 83 4.12 -19.98 -3.89
C GLU A 83 5.57 -19.85 -4.35
N ALA A 84 5.80 -19.53 -5.62
CA ALA A 84 7.14 -19.27 -6.17
C ALA A 84 7.65 -17.84 -5.92
N GLY A 85 6.87 -16.96 -5.28
CA GLY A 85 7.26 -15.57 -5.03
C GLY A 85 7.31 -14.69 -6.29
N LEU A 86 6.59 -15.06 -7.36
CA LEU A 86 6.48 -14.28 -8.60
C LEU A 86 5.29 -13.31 -8.57
N LEU A 87 4.24 -13.66 -7.84
CA LEU A 87 3.07 -12.81 -7.58
C LEU A 87 2.86 -12.63 -6.08
N GLU A 88 2.30 -11.51 -5.73
CA GLU A 88 1.72 -11.25 -4.42
C GLU A 88 0.20 -11.38 -4.48
N ARG A 89 -0.39 -11.86 -3.39
CA ARG A 89 -1.83 -11.98 -3.24
C ARG A 89 -2.31 -11.15 -2.06
N THR A 90 -3.26 -10.26 -2.33
CA THR A 90 -3.92 -9.45 -1.30
C THR A 90 -5.41 -9.75 -1.30
N ARG A 91 -6.01 -9.81 -0.11
CA ARG A 91 -7.45 -10.02 0.03
C ARG A 91 -8.14 -8.70 0.33
N GLU A 92 -9.16 -8.36 -0.46
CA GLU A 92 -10.02 -7.20 -0.25
C GLU A 92 -11.47 -7.65 -0.20
N GLY A 93 -11.99 -7.81 1.01
CA GLY A 93 -13.31 -8.37 1.22
C GLY A 93 -13.45 -9.78 0.66
N SER A 94 -14.37 -9.99 -0.30
CA SER A 94 -14.58 -11.26 -0.99
C SER A 94 -13.57 -11.52 -2.10
N ASN A 95 -12.88 -10.50 -2.59
CA ASN A 95 -11.98 -10.60 -3.73
C ASN A 95 -10.55 -10.91 -3.31
N ALA A 96 -9.86 -11.71 -4.12
CA ALA A 96 -8.42 -11.90 -4.07
C ALA A 96 -7.80 -11.14 -5.25
N TRP A 97 -6.94 -10.20 -4.93
CA TRP A 97 -6.16 -9.40 -5.89
C TRP A 97 -4.77 -9.97 -6.03
N PHE A 98 -4.22 -9.87 -7.21
CA PHE A 98 -2.88 -10.33 -7.55
C PHE A 98 -2.11 -9.21 -8.21
N SER A 99 -0.83 -9.06 -7.80
CA SER A 99 0.13 -8.10 -8.33
C SER A 99 1.47 -8.79 -8.57
N LEU A 100 2.34 -8.19 -9.39
CA LEU A 100 3.72 -8.67 -9.52
C LEU A 100 4.47 -8.53 -8.20
N ALA A 101 5.35 -9.48 -7.91
CA ALA A 101 6.36 -9.29 -6.88
C ALA A 101 7.26 -8.10 -7.24
N GLN A 102 7.56 -7.24 -6.27
CA GLN A 102 8.25 -5.97 -6.50
C GLN A 102 9.76 -6.13 -6.75
N THR A 103 10.29 -7.33 -6.55
CA THR A 103 11.72 -7.65 -6.70
C THR A 103 11.93 -8.97 -7.46
N GLY A 104 13.12 -9.16 -8.02
CA GLY A 104 13.54 -10.41 -8.65
C GLY A 104 12.81 -10.72 -9.97
N LEU A 105 12.79 -12.01 -10.31
CA LEU A 105 12.28 -12.49 -11.60
C LEU A 105 10.82 -12.12 -11.86
N GLY A 106 9.98 -12.01 -10.83
CA GLY A 106 8.58 -11.60 -10.96
C GLY A 106 8.45 -10.21 -11.58
N ARG A 107 9.31 -9.27 -11.17
CA ARG A 107 9.37 -7.90 -11.72
C ARG A 107 9.94 -7.88 -13.14
N ASP A 108 11.01 -8.64 -13.40
CA ASP A 108 11.84 -8.47 -14.60
C ASP A 108 11.34 -9.30 -15.80
N LEU A 109 10.75 -10.46 -15.54
CA LEU A 109 10.35 -11.41 -16.59
C LEU A 109 9.29 -10.85 -17.57
N PRO A 110 8.26 -10.12 -17.14
CA PRO A 110 7.24 -9.62 -18.06
C PRO A 110 7.80 -8.72 -19.17
N ALA A 111 8.85 -7.95 -18.89
CA ALA A 111 9.50 -7.08 -19.88
C ALA A 111 10.29 -7.88 -20.96
N LYS A 112 10.60 -9.15 -20.69
CA LYS A 112 11.32 -10.06 -21.61
C LYS A 112 10.39 -10.92 -22.44
N LEU A 113 9.09 -10.90 -22.19
CA LEU A 113 8.10 -11.64 -22.99
C LEU A 113 7.97 -11.04 -24.40
N PRO A 114 7.74 -11.87 -25.44
CA PRO A 114 7.67 -11.40 -26.82
C PRO A 114 6.45 -10.48 -27.03
N ALA A 115 6.70 -9.20 -27.22
CA ALA A 115 5.65 -8.19 -27.41
C ALA A 115 4.78 -8.40 -28.63
N ILE A 116 5.27 -9.13 -29.63
CA ILE A 116 4.60 -9.42 -30.90
C ILE A 116 3.76 -10.70 -30.88
N ASP A 117 3.77 -11.48 -29.78
CA ASP A 117 2.94 -12.68 -29.66
C ASP A 117 1.46 -12.33 -29.72
N ALA A 118 0.74 -12.96 -30.65
CA ALA A 118 -0.66 -12.66 -30.93
C ALA A 118 -1.58 -12.94 -29.73
N THR A 119 -1.27 -13.97 -28.92
CA THR A 119 -2.03 -14.33 -27.73
C THR A 119 -1.84 -13.28 -26.65
N LEU A 120 -0.60 -12.89 -26.38
CA LEU A 120 -0.30 -11.84 -25.41
C LEU A 120 -0.90 -10.48 -25.80
N GLN A 121 -0.92 -10.16 -27.11
CA GLN A 121 -1.58 -8.96 -27.61
C GLN A 121 -3.10 -9.00 -27.45
N ALA A 122 -3.73 -10.17 -27.68
CA ALA A 122 -5.16 -10.33 -27.46
C ALA A 122 -5.54 -10.16 -26.00
N ASP A 123 -4.78 -10.79 -25.10
CA ASP A 123 -4.94 -10.67 -23.65
C ASP A 123 -4.79 -9.23 -23.19
N ARG A 124 -3.77 -8.54 -23.71
CA ARG A 124 -3.52 -7.14 -23.40
C ARG A 124 -4.71 -6.25 -23.80
N ARG A 125 -5.25 -6.41 -25.01
CA ARG A 125 -6.43 -5.63 -25.44
C ARG A 125 -7.64 -5.87 -24.55
N GLN A 126 -7.85 -7.12 -24.12
CA GLN A 126 -8.95 -7.44 -23.22
C GLN A 126 -8.73 -6.86 -21.83
N ALA A 127 -7.50 -6.93 -21.30
CA ALA A 127 -7.14 -6.32 -20.03
C ALA A 127 -7.34 -4.80 -20.05
N GLU A 128 -6.94 -4.12 -21.13
CA GLU A 128 -7.14 -2.67 -21.29
C GLU A 128 -8.64 -2.31 -21.27
N ARG A 129 -9.52 -3.15 -21.83
CA ARG A 129 -10.99 -2.95 -21.72
C ARG A 129 -11.48 -3.09 -20.29
N VAL A 130 -11.06 -4.14 -19.59
CA VAL A 130 -11.43 -4.37 -18.16
C VAL A 130 -10.94 -3.21 -17.28
N LEU A 131 -9.71 -2.75 -17.49
CA LEU A 131 -9.16 -1.61 -16.76
C LEU A 131 -9.94 -0.31 -17.04
N ALA A 132 -10.31 -0.07 -18.30
CA ALA A 132 -11.11 1.10 -18.69
C ALA A 132 -12.53 1.06 -18.10
N GLU A 133 -13.16 -0.11 -18.04
CA GLU A 133 -14.47 -0.29 -17.43
C GLU A 133 -14.44 -0.12 -15.92
N ARG A 134 -13.43 -0.68 -15.27
CA ARG A 134 -13.16 -0.44 -13.83
C ARG A 134 -13.01 1.05 -13.53
N ALA A 135 -12.24 1.76 -14.37
CA ALA A 135 -12.03 3.20 -14.23
C ALA A 135 -13.35 3.98 -14.33
N ARG A 136 -14.18 3.66 -15.31
CA ARG A 136 -15.50 4.29 -15.49
C ARG A 136 -16.42 4.01 -14.30
N ALA A 137 -16.53 2.75 -13.90
CA ALA A 137 -17.35 2.35 -12.75
C ALA A 137 -16.89 3.01 -11.44
N ALA A 138 -15.57 3.12 -11.22
CA ALA A 138 -15.00 3.81 -10.07
C ALA A 138 -15.32 5.31 -10.12
N THR A 139 -15.15 5.98 -11.27
CA THR A 139 -15.49 7.40 -11.45
C THR A 139 -16.97 7.67 -11.23
N GLU A 140 -17.85 6.81 -11.75
CA GLU A 140 -19.29 6.97 -11.58
C GLU A 140 -19.71 6.77 -10.10
N ARG A 141 -19.13 5.79 -9.43
CA ARG A 141 -19.35 5.59 -7.99
C ARG A 141 -18.80 6.76 -7.18
N PHE A 142 -17.63 7.29 -7.53
CA PHE A 142 -17.05 8.47 -6.91
C PHE A 142 -17.93 9.71 -7.09
N ARG A 143 -18.51 9.94 -8.28
CA ARG A 143 -19.47 11.05 -8.50
C ARG A 143 -20.73 10.91 -7.65
N ARG A 144 -21.19 9.68 -7.44
CA ARG A 144 -22.40 9.40 -6.66
C ARG A 144 -22.19 9.52 -5.16
N ASP A 145 -21.05 8.99 -4.69
CA ASP A 145 -20.75 8.84 -3.26
C ASP A 145 -19.74 9.89 -2.77
N GLY A 146 -19.08 10.63 -3.66
CA GLY A 146 -17.80 11.26 -3.42
C GLY A 146 -17.73 12.76 -3.67
N ALA A 147 -18.86 13.48 -3.65
CA ALA A 147 -18.83 14.94 -3.64
C ALA A 147 -18.12 15.52 -2.39
N GLU A 148 -17.91 14.68 -1.37
CA GLU A 148 -17.24 15.04 -0.10
C GLU A 148 -15.70 14.85 -0.13
N TRP A 149 -15.15 14.13 -1.13
CA TRP A 149 -13.75 13.66 -1.11
C TRP A 149 -12.74 14.53 -1.87
N ASP A 150 -13.13 15.59 -2.52
CA ASP A 150 -12.18 16.62 -2.99
C ASP A 150 -12.03 17.70 -1.91
N GLU A 151 -11.59 17.25 -0.75
CA GLU A 151 -11.51 18.02 0.48
C GLU A 151 -10.60 19.25 0.32
N MET A 152 -9.45 19.08 -0.33
CA MET A 152 -8.55 20.18 -0.65
C MET A 152 -9.28 21.27 -1.45
N ARG A 153 -10.10 20.90 -2.42
CA ARG A 153 -10.89 21.81 -3.22
C ARG A 153 -12.05 22.42 -2.45
N ALA A 154 -12.74 21.59 -1.63
CA ALA A 154 -13.85 22.05 -0.79
C ALA A 154 -13.41 23.07 0.26
N LEU A 155 -12.19 22.91 0.78
CA LEU A 155 -11.53 23.84 1.69
C LEU A 155 -10.88 25.04 0.98
N GLY A 156 -10.88 25.08 -0.36
CA GLY A 156 -10.18 26.10 -1.13
C GLY A 156 -8.67 26.07 -0.96
N LEU A 157 -8.12 24.90 -0.60
CA LEU A 157 -6.70 24.74 -0.34
C LEU A 157 -5.90 24.71 -1.64
N PRO A 158 -4.68 25.26 -1.64
CA PRO A 158 -3.83 25.33 -2.83
C PRO A 158 -3.17 23.96 -3.09
N ALA A 159 -3.94 22.98 -3.59
CA ALA A 159 -3.47 21.61 -3.81
C ALA A 159 -2.15 21.52 -4.57
N GLU A 160 -2.01 22.29 -5.66
CA GLU A 160 -0.78 22.32 -6.46
C GLU A 160 0.42 22.88 -5.67
N THR A 161 0.19 23.89 -4.81
CA THR A 161 1.25 24.44 -3.95
C THR A 161 1.69 23.43 -2.89
N VAL A 162 0.74 22.70 -2.29
CA VAL A 162 1.02 21.66 -1.29
C VAL A 162 1.78 20.49 -1.94
N GLU A 163 1.34 20.05 -3.12
CA GLU A 163 2.02 19.00 -3.89
C GLU A 163 3.45 19.42 -4.27
N ALA A 164 3.64 20.66 -4.74
CA ALA A 164 4.96 21.19 -5.08
C ALA A 164 5.88 21.27 -3.85
N ALA A 165 5.36 21.71 -2.71
CA ALA A 165 6.11 21.76 -1.46
C ALA A 165 6.49 20.35 -0.96
N LEU A 166 5.58 19.37 -1.07
CA LEU A 166 5.87 17.98 -0.75
C LEU A 166 6.97 17.40 -1.65
N VAL A 167 6.91 17.66 -2.96
CA VAL A 167 7.95 17.23 -3.92
C VAL A 167 9.28 17.86 -3.55
N ALA A 168 9.32 19.18 -3.33
CA ALA A 168 10.54 19.88 -2.94
C ALA A 168 11.13 19.33 -1.63
N ASP A 169 10.30 18.96 -0.66
CA ASP A 169 10.79 18.34 0.57
C ASP A 169 11.38 16.95 0.30
N VAL A 170 10.72 16.13 -0.52
CA VAL A 170 11.22 14.79 -0.92
C VAL A 170 12.54 14.90 -1.69
N GLU A 171 12.72 15.88 -2.56
CA GLU A 171 13.97 16.11 -3.29
C GLU A 171 15.16 16.44 -2.36
N THR A 172 14.89 16.97 -1.16
CA THR A 172 15.94 17.21 -0.15
C THR A 172 16.35 15.94 0.58
N LEU A 173 15.56 14.86 0.48
CA LEU A 173 15.86 13.61 1.16
C LEU A 173 16.95 12.84 0.40
N SER A 174 17.93 12.34 1.12
CA SER A 174 18.93 11.40 0.57
C SER A 174 18.35 10.00 0.48
N LEU A 175 17.31 9.80 -0.35
CA LEU A 175 16.71 8.48 -0.54
C LEU A 175 17.68 7.53 -1.23
N PRO A 176 17.76 6.26 -0.82
CA PRO A 176 18.59 5.29 -1.50
C PRO A 176 18.07 4.99 -2.91
N GLU A 177 18.95 4.54 -3.80
CA GLU A 177 18.54 4.05 -5.12
C GLU A 177 17.52 2.91 -4.95
N GLY A 178 16.39 3.01 -5.65
CA GLY A 178 15.31 2.04 -5.51
C GLY A 178 14.51 2.16 -4.21
N ALA A 179 14.50 3.34 -3.57
CA ALA A 179 13.76 3.62 -2.34
C ALA A 179 12.32 3.09 -2.35
N THR A 180 11.85 2.64 -1.20
CA THR A 180 10.50 2.11 -0.99
C THR A 180 9.62 3.13 -0.29
N LEU A 181 8.45 3.43 -0.86
CA LEU A 181 7.45 4.36 -0.31
C LEU A 181 6.23 3.61 0.23
N LEU A 182 5.76 4.01 1.40
CA LEU A 182 4.43 3.68 1.93
C LEU A 182 3.59 4.96 2.03
N ASP A 183 2.43 4.97 1.35
CA ASP A 183 1.44 6.05 1.41
C ASP A 183 0.21 5.56 2.18
N ILE A 184 0.05 6.01 3.42
CA ILE A 184 -1.01 5.59 4.34
C ILE A 184 -2.19 6.56 4.21
N GLY A 185 -3.37 6.04 3.86
CA GLY A 185 -4.52 6.84 3.47
C GLY A 185 -4.37 7.36 2.04
N THR A 186 -3.90 6.49 1.12
CA THR A 186 -3.53 6.87 -0.26
C THR A 186 -4.68 7.47 -1.09
N GLY A 187 -5.93 7.29 -0.65
CA GLY A 187 -7.09 7.79 -1.35
C GLY A 187 -7.12 7.35 -2.82
N THR A 188 -7.11 8.33 -3.71
CA THR A 188 -7.10 8.09 -5.17
C THR A 188 -5.70 7.79 -5.75
N GLY A 189 -4.67 7.61 -4.91
CA GLY A 189 -3.30 7.29 -5.33
C GLY A 189 -2.53 8.48 -5.92
N ARG A 190 -2.93 9.71 -5.59
CA ARG A 190 -2.31 10.93 -6.13
C ARG A 190 -0.86 11.09 -5.67
N ILE A 191 -0.58 10.81 -4.41
CA ILE A 191 0.78 10.93 -3.85
C ILE A 191 1.71 9.87 -4.43
N LEU A 192 1.23 8.65 -4.64
CA LEU A 192 2.00 7.62 -5.35
C LEU A 192 2.35 8.05 -6.78
N GLU A 193 1.39 8.64 -7.52
CA GLU A 193 1.64 9.16 -8.87
C GLU A 193 2.68 10.28 -8.86
N LEU A 194 2.53 11.22 -7.94
CA LEU A 194 3.41 12.38 -7.80
C LEU A 194 4.85 11.99 -7.49
N LEU A 195 5.03 11.04 -6.58
CA LEU A 195 6.35 10.64 -6.09
C LEU A 195 6.96 9.43 -6.82
N ALA A 196 6.25 8.87 -7.80
CA ALA A 196 6.76 7.75 -8.61
C ALA A 196 8.16 7.97 -9.20
N PRO A 197 8.54 9.18 -9.67
CA PRO A 197 9.89 9.42 -10.21
C PRO A 197 11.02 9.27 -9.19
N PHE A 198 10.73 9.40 -7.89
CA PHE A 198 11.73 9.42 -6.81
C PHE A 198 11.94 8.06 -6.12
N ILE A 199 11.13 7.06 -6.49
CA ILE A 199 11.07 5.77 -5.77
C ILE A 199 11.24 4.58 -6.70
N GLY A 200 11.78 3.48 -6.17
CA GLY A 200 11.85 2.20 -6.88
C GLY A 200 10.58 1.38 -6.74
N SER A 201 9.84 1.54 -5.63
CA SER A 201 8.52 0.93 -5.45
C SER A 201 7.66 1.72 -4.47
N GLY A 202 6.34 1.73 -4.70
CA GLY A 202 5.34 2.40 -3.87
C GLY A 202 4.18 1.49 -3.49
N LEU A 203 3.76 1.57 -2.23
CA LEU A 203 2.58 0.89 -1.72
C LEU A 203 1.63 1.91 -1.10
N GLY A 204 0.41 2.02 -1.65
CA GLY A 204 -0.67 2.80 -1.05
C GLY A 204 -1.59 1.92 -0.21
N ILE A 205 -2.00 2.44 0.94
CA ILE A 205 -2.95 1.79 1.84
C ILE A 205 -4.16 2.68 2.03
N ASP A 206 -5.35 2.10 1.92
CA ASP A 206 -6.61 2.79 2.21
C ASP A 206 -7.67 1.81 2.73
N ALA A 207 -8.58 2.26 3.56
CA ALA A 207 -9.70 1.46 4.04
C ALA A 207 -10.82 1.36 2.98
N SER A 208 -10.98 2.39 2.14
CA SER A 208 -12.03 2.53 1.14
C SER A 208 -11.72 1.78 -0.16
N ARG A 209 -12.54 0.77 -0.48
CA ARG A 209 -12.43 0.05 -1.76
C ARG A 209 -12.70 0.94 -2.96
N THR A 210 -13.55 1.94 -2.81
CA THR A 210 -13.86 2.91 -3.88
C THR A 210 -12.62 3.74 -4.20
N MET A 211 -11.91 4.25 -3.18
CA MET A 211 -10.65 4.98 -3.35
C MET A 211 -9.58 4.10 -4.01
N LEU A 212 -9.42 2.87 -3.53
CA LEU A 212 -8.46 1.93 -4.12
C LEU A 212 -8.76 1.58 -5.58
N ALA A 213 -10.04 1.51 -5.98
CA ALA A 213 -10.42 1.30 -7.38
C ALA A 213 -10.00 2.50 -8.25
N LEU A 214 -10.16 3.73 -7.76
CA LEU A 214 -9.69 4.96 -8.41
C LEU A 214 -8.17 5.00 -8.49
N ALA A 215 -7.50 4.68 -7.38
CA ALA A 215 -6.04 4.63 -7.32
C ALA A 215 -5.46 3.63 -8.34
N ARG A 216 -6.01 2.40 -8.42
CA ARG A 216 -5.60 1.42 -9.45
C ARG A 216 -5.78 1.94 -10.86
N SER A 217 -6.90 2.62 -11.13
CA SER A 217 -7.16 3.24 -12.42
C SER A 217 -6.13 4.32 -12.75
N ARG A 218 -5.80 5.17 -11.78
CA ARG A 218 -4.78 6.24 -11.93
C ARG A 218 -3.41 5.66 -12.21
N LEU A 219 -2.93 4.73 -11.38
CA LEU A 219 -1.62 4.09 -11.53
C LEU A 219 -1.50 3.35 -12.87
N SER A 220 -2.56 2.66 -13.30
CA SER A 220 -2.59 1.97 -14.59
C SER A 220 -2.50 2.94 -15.77
N ARG A 221 -3.25 4.06 -15.76
CA ARG A 221 -3.19 5.10 -16.80
C ARG A 221 -1.83 5.77 -16.87
N ALA A 222 -1.23 6.04 -15.71
CA ALA A 222 0.10 6.63 -15.60
C ALA A 222 1.22 5.59 -15.87
N ARG A 223 0.89 4.32 -16.09
CA ARG A 223 1.82 3.20 -16.33
C ARG A 223 2.84 3.00 -15.19
N LEU A 224 2.44 3.29 -13.96
CA LEU A 224 3.27 3.19 -12.76
C LEU A 224 3.27 1.75 -12.22
N ARG A 225 3.99 0.86 -12.91
CA ARG A 225 4.03 -0.58 -12.60
C ARG A 225 4.74 -0.92 -11.29
N HIS A 226 5.55 -0.01 -10.77
CA HIS A 226 6.27 -0.15 -9.51
C HIS A 226 5.46 0.36 -8.31
N CYS A 227 4.22 0.83 -8.54
CA CYS A 227 3.28 1.25 -7.52
C CYS A 227 2.08 0.29 -7.46
N SER A 228 1.63 -0.03 -6.26
CA SER A 228 0.46 -0.86 -6.00
C SER A 228 -0.36 -0.32 -4.83
N VAL A 229 -1.62 -0.76 -4.69
CA VAL A 229 -2.46 -0.35 -3.57
C VAL A 229 -3.16 -1.53 -2.92
N ARG A 230 -3.39 -1.43 -1.59
CA ARG A 230 -4.00 -2.50 -0.78
C ARG A 230 -5.01 -1.94 0.20
N GLN A 231 -6.08 -2.71 0.45
CA GLN A 231 -6.99 -2.41 1.53
C GLN A 231 -6.38 -2.84 2.87
N ALA A 232 -6.21 -1.89 3.79
CA ALA A 232 -5.85 -2.15 5.17
C ALA A 232 -6.31 -1.03 6.09
N ASP A 233 -6.38 -1.33 7.37
CA ASP A 233 -6.60 -0.35 8.43
C ASP A 233 -5.26 0.32 8.77
N MET A 234 -5.22 1.66 8.73
CA MET A 234 -4.04 2.46 9.03
C MET A 234 -3.55 2.31 10.48
N MET A 235 -4.41 1.82 11.39
CA MET A 235 -4.08 1.58 12.79
C MET A 235 -3.27 0.29 12.98
N ARG A 236 -3.34 -0.64 12.03
CA ARG A 236 -2.66 -1.93 12.09
C ARG A 236 -2.41 -2.49 10.69
N LEU A 237 -1.24 -2.25 10.17
CA LEU A 237 -0.85 -2.69 8.83
C LEU A 237 -0.36 -4.14 8.85
N PRO A 238 -0.88 -5.02 7.98
CA PRO A 238 -0.43 -6.40 7.86
C PRO A 238 0.88 -6.48 7.04
N LEU A 239 1.87 -5.68 7.45
CA LEU A 239 3.16 -5.53 6.79
C LEU A 239 4.29 -5.77 7.80
N PRO A 240 5.45 -6.28 7.34
CA PRO A 240 6.63 -6.44 8.20
C PRO A 240 7.14 -5.08 8.69
N ASP A 241 7.76 -5.09 9.88
CA ASP A 241 8.45 -3.92 10.43
C ASP A 241 9.61 -3.50 9.53
N ALA A 242 10.01 -2.24 9.60
CA ALA A 242 11.21 -1.71 8.96
C ALA A 242 11.30 -2.03 7.45
N SER A 243 10.22 -1.82 6.72
CA SER A 243 10.08 -2.20 5.30
C SER A 243 10.24 -1.03 4.34
N PHE A 244 10.08 0.22 4.80
CA PHE A 244 10.01 1.38 3.93
C PHE A 244 11.08 2.43 4.26
N ASP A 245 11.60 3.07 3.21
CA ASP A 245 12.56 4.17 3.33
C ASP A 245 11.84 5.51 3.57
N LEU A 246 10.64 5.64 3.01
CA LEU A 246 9.77 6.81 3.13
C LEU A 246 8.35 6.35 3.46
N THR A 247 7.73 6.97 4.46
CA THR A 247 6.30 6.81 4.76
C THR A 247 5.63 8.17 4.73
N ILE A 248 4.45 8.25 4.12
CA ILE A 248 3.68 9.50 3.99
C ILE A 248 2.29 9.29 4.58
N LEU A 249 1.81 10.32 5.28
CA LEU A 249 0.45 10.54 5.72
C LEU A 249 0.02 11.89 5.12
N HIS A 250 -0.84 11.88 4.10
CA HIS A 250 -1.27 13.09 3.41
C HIS A 250 -2.78 13.28 3.57
N MET A 251 -3.19 14.32 4.29
CA MET A 251 -4.59 14.69 4.53
C MET A 251 -5.44 13.52 5.06
N VAL A 252 -4.95 12.83 6.08
CA VAL A 252 -5.59 11.61 6.61
C VAL A 252 -5.68 11.56 8.12
N LEU A 253 -4.77 12.20 8.87
CA LEU A 253 -4.74 12.11 10.32
C LEU A 253 -5.95 12.78 10.98
N HIS A 254 -6.44 13.87 10.43
CA HIS A 254 -7.61 14.57 10.96
C HIS A 254 -8.92 13.75 10.85
N HIS A 255 -8.93 12.65 10.07
CA HIS A 255 -10.01 11.67 10.05
C HIS A 255 -9.83 10.53 11.08
N SER A 256 -8.64 10.37 11.65
CA SER A 256 -8.33 9.26 12.57
C SER A 256 -8.98 9.43 13.94
N GLU A 257 -9.45 8.33 14.53
CA GLU A 257 -9.87 8.34 15.95
C GLU A 257 -8.69 8.54 16.90
N THR A 258 -7.53 8.00 16.55
CA THR A 258 -6.31 7.99 17.36
C THR A 258 -5.06 8.30 16.53
N PRO A 259 -4.84 9.58 16.18
CA PRO A 259 -3.70 9.98 15.34
C PRO A 259 -2.34 9.47 15.83
N GLY A 260 -2.14 9.46 17.15
CA GLY A 260 -0.89 8.96 17.75
C GLY A 260 -0.63 7.48 17.47
N ALA A 261 -1.67 6.63 17.38
CA ALA A 261 -1.52 5.22 17.03
C ALA A 261 -1.16 5.06 15.55
N VAL A 262 -1.74 5.87 14.66
CA VAL A 262 -1.39 5.88 13.23
C VAL A 262 0.07 6.30 13.04
N ILE A 263 0.54 7.33 13.76
CA ILE A 263 1.94 7.77 13.74
C ILE A 263 2.87 6.66 14.24
N THR A 264 2.49 5.97 15.31
CA THR A 264 3.27 4.83 15.86
C THR A 264 3.37 3.69 14.84
N GLU A 265 2.27 3.38 14.16
CA GLU A 265 2.26 2.36 13.12
C GLU A 265 3.08 2.77 11.89
N ALA A 266 2.99 4.04 11.47
CA ALA A 266 3.85 4.60 10.43
C ALA A 266 5.34 4.51 10.79
N ALA A 267 5.69 4.82 12.05
CA ALA A 267 7.06 4.69 12.56
C ALA A 267 7.56 3.24 12.55
N ARG A 268 6.69 2.26 12.88
CA ARG A 268 7.01 0.84 12.81
C ARG A 268 7.41 0.40 11.39
N MET A 269 6.73 0.97 10.38
CA MET A 269 6.97 0.66 8.98
C MET A 269 8.30 1.17 8.45
N LEU A 270 8.84 2.25 9.01
CA LEU A 270 10.10 2.83 8.55
C LEU A 270 11.30 1.94 8.85
N LYS A 271 12.23 1.87 7.93
CA LYS A 271 13.60 1.36 8.18
C LYS A 271 14.34 2.29 9.12
N PRO A 272 15.39 1.81 9.82
CA PRO A 272 16.33 2.70 10.49
C PRO A 272 16.91 3.73 9.51
N GLY A 273 16.88 5.01 9.85
CA GLY A 273 17.22 6.11 8.95
C GLY A 273 16.11 6.56 8.01
N GLY A 274 14.97 5.83 7.95
CA GLY A 274 13.82 6.18 7.11
C GLY A 274 13.09 7.42 7.61
N THR A 275 12.36 8.06 6.70
CA THR A 275 11.67 9.34 6.91
C THR A 275 10.16 9.19 6.93
N LEU A 276 9.48 9.82 7.89
CA LEU A 276 8.04 10.07 7.90
C LEU A 276 7.77 11.51 7.48
N LEU A 277 6.90 11.68 6.49
CA LEU A 277 6.31 12.97 6.12
C LEU A 277 4.82 12.97 6.45
N ILE A 278 4.36 13.99 7.14
CA ILE A 278 2.94 14.20 7.46
C ILE A 278 2.55 15.56 6.88
N VAL A 279 1.57 15.55 5.98
CA VAL A 279 0.95 16.75 5.43
C VAL A 279 -0.49 16.76 5.90
N ASP A 280 -0.85 17.73 6.73
CA ASP A 280 -2.21 17.80 7.29
C ASP A 280 -2.55 19.25 7.71
N LEU A 281 -3.80 19.46 8.11
CA LEU A 281 -4.29 20.77 8.55
C LEU A 281 -3.50 21.24 9.79
N ALA A 282 -3.01 22.46 9.76
CA ALA A 282 -2.56 23.14 10.97
C ALA A 282 -3.78 23.42 11.87
N ALA A 283 -3.55 23.47 13.18
CA ALA A 283 -4.63 23.73 14.15
C ALA A 283 -5.37 25.02 13.80
N HIS A 284 -6.70 24.95 13.75
CA HIS A 284 -7.56 26.09 13.40
C HIS A 284 -8.86 26.08 14.21
N GLU A 285 -9.54 27.23 14.28
CA GLU A 285 -10.77 27.41 15.06
C GLU A 285 -12.06 27.29 14.21
N ARG A 286 -11.96 26.90 12.93
CA ARG A 286 -13.06 26.80 11.95
C ARG A 286 -13.93 25.57 12.22
N GLN A 287 -14.74 25.62 13.28
CA GLN A 287 -15.64 24.52 13.64
C GLN A 287 -16.75 24.26 12.61
N ASP A 288 -17.11 25.27 11.81
CA ASP A 288 -18.02 25.15 10.67
C ASP A 288 -17.51 24.12 9.65
N LEU A 289 -16.24 24.19 9.30
CA LEU A 289 -15.61 23.27 8.35
C LEU A 289 -15.40 21.89 8.95
N THR A 290 -14.94 21.82 10.21
CA THR A 290 -14.76 20.53 10.92
C THR A 290 -16.04 19.71 10.91
N ARG A 291 -17.21 20.36 11.13
CA ARG A 291 -18.50 19.68 11.11
C ARG A 291 -18.96 19.33 9.68
N ALA A 292 -18.83 20.28 8.74
CA ALA A 292 -19.28 20.08 7.36
C ALA A 292 -18.53 18.93 6.65
N LEU A 293 -17.25 18.76 6.96
CA LEU A 293 -16.37 17.75 6.35
C LEU A 293 -16.16 16.52 7.22
N HIS A 294 -16.93 16.40 8.32
CA HIS A 294 -16.83 15.27 9.24
C HIS A 294 -15.41 14.99 9.77
N HIS A 295 -14.59 16.07 9.94
CA HIS A 295 -13.29 15.93 10.55
C HIS A 295 -13.43 15.59 12.03
N ARG A 296 -12.62 14.68 12.52
CA ARG A 296 -12.52 14.37 13.94
C ARG A 296 -11.63 15.35 14.69
N TRP A 297 -10.68 15.97 13.97
CA TRP A 297 -9.72 16.93 14.52
C TRP A 297 -9.72 18.21 13.70
N PRO A 298 -9.67 19.39 14.35
CA PRO A 298 -9.58 20.68 13.66
C PRO A 298 -8.13 21.01 13.27
N GLY A 299 -7.36 20.02 12.79
CA GLY A 299 -5.93 20.14 12.54
C GLY A 299 -5.07 19.91 13.80
N PHE A 300 -3.77 20.08 13.65
CA PHE A 300 -2.77 19.76 14.67
C PHE A 300 -1.79 20.92 14.85
N SER A 301 -1.49 21.24 16.11
CA SER A 301 -0.41 22.18 16.43
C SER A 301 0.96 21.49 16.28
N ASP A 302 1.98 22.28 16.01
CA ASP A 302 3.36 21.79 15.93
C ASP A 302 3.81 21.10 17.24
N ALA A 303 3.38 21.63 18.38
CA ALA A 303 3.71 21.05 19.68
C ALA A 303 3.05 19.67 19.91
N GLU A 304 1.81 19.47 19.49
CA GLU A 304 1.11 18.19 19.56
C GLU A 304 1.76 17.17 18.62
N MET A 305 2.02 17.56 17.39
CA MET A 305 2.65 16.69 16.42
C MET A 305 4.05 16.27 16.84
N ARG A 306 4.86 17.21 17.33
CA ARG A 306 6.19 16.92 17.84
C ARG A 306 6.17 15.93 19.01
N ARG A 307 5.21 16.08 19.93
CA ARG A 307 5.03 15.12 21.04
C ARG A 307 4.65 13.72 20.51
N ALA A 308 3.72 13.65 19.55
CA ALA A 308 3.30 12.38 18.96
C ALA A 308 4.44 11.67 18.24
N LEU A 309 5.21 12.41 17.43
CA LEU A 309 6.38 11.89 16.71
C LEU A 309 7.46 11.38 17.68
N THR A 310 7.77 12.15 18.73
CA THR A 310 8.74 11.75 19.75
C THR A 310 8.27 10.52 20.54
N SER A 311 6.99 10.45 20.88
CA SER A 311 6.39 9.27 21.55
C SER A 311 6.44 8.01 20.68
N ALA A 312 6.41 8.16 19.36
CA ALA A 312 6.60 7.07 18.40
C ALA A 312 8.08 6.70 18.15
N GLY A 313 9.02 7.32 18.88
CA GLY A 313 10.46 7.06 18.74
C GLY A 313 11.10 7.73 17.53
N LEU A 314 10.47 8.74 16.96
CA LEU A 314 10.98 9.49 15.82
C LEU A 314 11.63 10.80 16.25
N GLN A 315 12.65 11.21 15.52
CA GLN A 315 13.28 12.53 15.67
C GLN A 315 12.57 13.54 14.78
N ALA A 316 11.77 14.42 15.38
CA ALA A 316 11.05 15.46 14.66
C ALA A 316 12.00 16.57 14.16
N ILE A 317 11.73 17.04 12.94
CA ILE A 317 12.40 18.19 12.30
C ILE A 317 11.40 19.36 12.31
N PRO A 318 11.88 20.64 12.31
CA PRO A 318 10.98 21.78 12.25
C PRO A 318 9.99 21.69 11.08
N ALA A 319 8.73 22.01 11.36
CA ALA A 319 7.66 21.96 10.38
C ALA A 319 7.76 23.13 9.38
N ALA A 320 7.29 22.89 8.16
CA ALA A 320 6.98 23.94 7.19
C ALA A 320 5.47 24.20 7.18
N THR A 321 5.06 25.45 6.97
CA THR A 321 3.65 25.82 6.87
C THR A 321 3.36 26.46 5.52
N ILE A 322 2.29 26.05 4.89
CA ILE A 322 1.75 26.62 3.65
C ILE A 322 0.49 27.37 4.02
N SER A 323 0.54 28.69 3.87
CA SER A 323 -0.60 29.55 4.20
C SER A 323 -1.71 29.44 3.18
N GLY A 324 -2.95 29.41 3.68
CA GLY A 324 -4.17 29.31 2.90
C GLY A 324 -5.39 29.76 3.69
N PRO A 325 -6.61 29.50 3.20
CA PRO A 325 -7.84 29.68 3.96
C PRO A 325 -7.85 28.91 5.28
N ILE A 326 -7.20 27.77 5.29
CA ILE A 326 -6.69 27.02 6.45
C ILE A 326 -5.24 26.69 6.12
N ASP A 327 -4.35 26.92 7.06
CA ASP A 327 -2.95 26.60 6.89
C ASP A 327 -2.73 25.08 6.86
N ILE A 328 -1.82 24.64 5.99
CA ILE A 328 -1.37 23.24 5.91
C ILE A 328 0.05 23.17 6.46
N ALA A 329 0.29 22.22 7.34
CA ALA A 329 1.62 21.96 7.88
C ALA A 329 2.22 20.68 7.29
N ILE A 330 3.52 20.74 7.01
CA ILE A 330 4.35 19.60 6.61
C ILE A 330 5.29 19.30 7.78
N TRP A 331 5.09 18.19 8.44
CA TRP A 331 5.98 17.71 9.50
C TRP A 331 6.84 16.58 8.95
N ARG A 332 8.13 16.67 9.25
CA ARG A 332 9.11 15.65 8.91
C ARG A 332 9.71 15.04 10.17
N ALA A 333 9.89 13.74 10.17
CA ALA A 333 10.58 13.06 11.24
C ALA A 333 11.41 11.88 10.70
N ILE A 334 12.52 11.59 11.36
CA ILE A 334 13.44 10.51 10.97
C ILE A 334 13.42 9.42 12.05
N ARG A 335 13.39 8.16 11.62
CA ARG A 335 13.63 7.04 12.51
C ARG A 335 15.14 6.94 12.80
N PRO A 336 15.61 7.08 14.04
CA PRO A 336 17.03 7.00 14.35
C PRO A 336 17.65 5.67 13.90
N ALA A 337 18.86 5.71 13.37
CA ALA A 337 19.65 4.52 13.06
C ALA A 337 20.04 3.87 14.41
N GLY A 338 19.61 2.62 14.64
CA GLY A 338 19.98 1.85 15.85
C GLY A 338 18.90 1.68 16.92
N THR A 339 17.69 2.21 16.74
CA THR A 339 16.55 1.91 17.61
C THR A 339 15.77 0.71 17.09
N THR A 340 15.90 -0.43 17.81
CA THR A 340 14.89 -1.51 17.73
C THR A 340 13.57 -0.96 18.26
N PRO A 341 12.42 -1.16 17.60
CA PRO A 341 11.14 -0.74 18.17
C PRO A 341 10.98 -1.38 19.55
N ALA A 342 10.58 -0.59 20.53
CA ALA A 342 10.22 -1.15 21.84
C ALA A 342 9.12 -2.19 21.59
N ALA A 343 9.43 -3.46 21.83
CA ALA A 343 8.46 -4.53 21.79
C ALA A 343 7.35 -4.15 22.79
N PHE A 344 6.15 -3.92 22.29
CA PHE A 344 4.96 -3.75 23.13
C PHE A 344 4.70 -5.09 23.80
N THR A 345 5.29 -5.27 25.00
CA THR A 345 4.99 -6.40 25.87
C THR A 345 3.58 -6.13 26.39
N LEU A 346 2.58 -6.79 25.80
CA LEU A 346 1.27 -6.94 26.42
C LEU A 346 1.52 -7.61 27.78
N LYS A 347 1.55 -6.83 28.86
CA LYS A 347 1.41 -7.39 30.22
C LYS A 347 0.07 -8.11 30.23
N ALA A 348 0.11 -9.42 30.21
CA ALA A 348 -1.02 -10.24 30.60
C ALA A 348 -1.39 -9.82 32.02
N ALA A 349 -2.56 -9.21 32.16
CA ALA A 349 -3.16 -9.00 33.46
C ALA A 349 -3.43 -10.38 34.04
N SER A 350 -2.65 -10.78 35.05
CA SER A 350 -2.97 -11.93 35.86
C SER A 350 -4.25 -11.62 36.61
N ILE A 351 -5.32 -12.27 36.20
CA ILE A 351 -6.52 -12.37 37.01
C ILE A 351 -6.19 -13.45 38.06
N HIS A 352 -5.91 -13.02 39.25
CA HIS A 352 -5.93 -13.84 40.44
C HIS A 352 -7.29 -13.63 41.12
N ASP A 353 -8.00 -14.77 41.27
CA ASP A 353 -9.18 -15.08 42.10
C ASP A 353 -10.45 -14.27 41.89
#